data_c578033245cf319635ddeb672ee42ee8
#
_entry.id   c578033245cf319635ddeb672ee42ee8
#
_cell.length_a   1.000
_cell.length_b   1.000
_cell.length_c   1.000
_cell.angle_alpha   90.00
_cell.angle_beta   90.00
_cell.angle_gamma   90.00
#
_symmetry.space_group_name_H-M   'P 1'
#
loop_
_entity.id
_entity.type
_entity.pdbx_description
1 polymer ?
#
loop_
_entity_poly.entity_id
_entity_poly.type
_entity_poly.pdbx_seq_one_letter_code
_entity_poly.pdbx_strand_id
1 'polypeptide(L)'
;MTAERAGAGSLTGYVAEFIASTRFANIPEGVLVLGKKSILDGLGLALAGSVAKSGQLIRRHLQGLGTNVRAASVLGTGMRMPARFAAFANGAAVHADDYDDTQLAVAKDRVYGLLTHPTAPALPSTLALAERDGRPGKDFLTAYHVGVEVECKIAEAINPRHYQQGFHSTATCGTLGAAAGVASLLGFTSDQARTCLGIAGSLAAGVRENFGTMMKPFHAGRAAEGGVIAAEFAQLGLTATPIVLEAGRGFFRAAGGGYDEAAILGKLGKPWAFADPGVSIKPHPSGSLTHPGMTTMLELIRKHDIKPDQVASVKVGTNQNMPNALIHHRPTTELQAKFSMEFCMAILLLERKGGLNEFTDEIVNRPDVQAMIQKVEFGVHPEAEAAGYDKMTTILEIALTDGRVIRDRADFGKGSPANPMSYDEVADKFRECAAYSHWPKKKAEQVVELVRNLEALGDVRELTGLLSRDAGGTAHGRAAAARATRTAKPGRARRTAARKTGTTKAKKRSR
;
A
#
# COMPACT_ATOMS: atom_id res chain seq x y z
N MET A 1 -41.84 -13.15 -2.40
CA MET A 1 -40.55 -13.83 -2.40
C MET A 1 -39.79 -13.36 -1.16
N THR A 2 -39.46 -14.26 -0.25
CA THR A 2 -38.72 -13.91 0.96
C THR A 2 -37.32 -13.41 0.60
N ALA A 3 -36.75 -12.47 1.35
CA ALA A 3 -35.44 -11.88 1.13
C ALA A 3 -34.32 -12.92 0.95
N GLU A 4 -34.47 -14.12 1.50
CA GLU A 4 -33.52 -15.25 1.35
C GLU A 4 -33.45 -15.83 -0.06
N ARG A 5 -34.55 -15.90 -0.80
CA ARG A 5 -34.54 -16.41 -2.20
C ARG A 5 -34.02 -15.39 -3.22
N ALA A 6 -34.12 -14.11 -2.93
CA ALA A 6 -33.57 -13.04 -3.80
C ALA A 6 -32.01 -13.00 -3.73
N GLY A 7 -31.42 -13.46 -2.62
CA GLY A 7 -29.96 -13.37 -2.42
C GLY A 7 -29.11 -14.42 -3.15
N ALA A 8 -29.63 -15.61 -3.41
CA ALA A 8 -28.84 -16.72 -3.98
C ALA A 8 -28.48 -16.51 -5.47
N GLY A 9 -29.26 -15.69 -6.21
CA GLY A 9 -28.98 -15.32 -7.61
C GLY A 9 -28.41 -13.90 -7.77
N SER A 10 -28.04 -13.24 -6.67
CA SER A 10 -27.54 -11.86 -6.67
C SER A 10 -26.01 -11.82 -6.87
N LEU A 11 -25.48 -10.65 -7.28
CA LEU A 11 -24.04 -10.46 -7.44
C LEU A 11 -23.29 -10.65 -6.10
N THR A 12 -23.80 -10.09 -5.00
CA THR A 12 -23.26 -10.32 -3.65
C THR A 12 -23.28 -11.81 -3.29
N GLY A 13 -24.37 -12.54 -3.64
CA GLY A 13 -24.46 -13.99 -3.46
C GLY A 13 -23.43 -14.77 -4.26
N TYR A 14 -23.18 -14.37 -5.50
CA TYR A 14 -22.14 -14.97 -6.35
C TYR A 14 -20.74 -14.80 -5.74
N VAL A 15 -20.40 -13.61 -5.28
CA VAL A 15 -19.12 -13.33 -4.59
C VAL A 15 -19.01 -14.15 -3.30
N ALA A 16 -20.08 -14.22 -2.51
CA ALA A 16 -20.11 -14.98 -1.25
C ALA A 16 -19.94 -16.50 -1.48
N GLU A 17 -20.53 -17.04 -2.55
CA GLU A 17 -20.34 -18.44 -2.94
C GLU A 17 -18.88 -18.72 -3.33
N PHE A 18 -18.24 -17.83 -4.08
CA PHE A 18 -16.81 -17.94 -4.39
C PHE A 18 -15.96 -17.96 -3.10
N ILE A 19 -16.23 -17.08 -2.14
CA ILE A 19 -15.54 -17.03 -0.85
C ILE A 19 -15.70 -18.35 -0.09
N ALA A 20 -16.92 -18.87 -0.01
CA ALA A 20 -17.25 -20.06 0.75
C ALA A 20 -16.76 -21.37 0.11
N SER A 21 -16.71 -21.42 -1.22
CA SER A 21 -16.39 -22.64 -1.96
C SER A 21 -14.91 -22.77 -2.36
N THR A 22 -14.14 -21.69 -2.41
CA THR A 22 -12.74 -21.74 -2.83
C THR A 22 -11.88 -22.51 -1.83
N ARG A 23 -11.05 -23.43 -2.35
CA ARG A 23 -10.10 -24.26 -1.58
C ARG A 23 -8.70 -24.08 -2.17
N PHE A 24 -7.67 -24.45 -1.42
CA PHE A 24 -6.27 -24.37 -1.85
C PHE A 24 -6.05 -25.02 -3.23
N ALA A 25 -6.65 -26.18 -3.47
CA ALA A 25 -6.54 -26.91 -4.73
C ALA A 25 -7.19 -26.19 -5.93
N ASN A 26 -8.00 -25.16 -5.71
CA ASN A 26 -8.60 -24.37 -6.79
C ASN A 26 -7.68 -23.24 -7.29
N ILE A 27 -6.57 -22.98 -6.60
CA ILE A 27 -5.63 -21.92 -6.94
C ILE A 27 -4.48 -22.52 -7.77
N PRO A 28 -4.29 -22.10 -9.03
CA PRO A 28 -3.20 -22.60 -9.86
C PRO A 28 -1.83 -22.32 -9.24
N GLU A 29 -0.87 -23.22 -9.44
CA GLU A 29 0.49 -23.09 -8.90
C GLU A 29 1.16 -21.75 -9.28
N GLY A 30 1.05 -21.36 -10.55
CA GLY A 30 1.58 -20.06 -11.01
C GLY A 30 0.99 -18.86 -10.26
N VAL A 31 -0.29 -18.91 -9.88
CA VAL A 31 -0.96 -17.88 -9.08
C VAL A 31 -0.44 -17.89 -7.65
N LEU A 32 -0.25 -19.08 -7.05
CA LEU A 32 0.37 -19.21 -5.72
C LEU A 32 1.77 -18.59 -5.67
N VAL A 33 2.59 -18.82 -6.71
CA VAL A 33 3.93 -18.23 -6.81
C VAL A 33 3.87 -16.69 -6.86
N LEU A 34 2.92 -16.14 -7.64
CA LEU A 34 2.72 -14.68 -7.71
C LEU A 34 2.27 -14.11 -6.36
N GLY A 35 1.29 -14.73 -5.70
CA GLY A 35 0.84 -14.31 -4.37
C GLY A 35 1.93 -14.41 -3.30
N LYS A 36 2.78 -15.45 -3.33
CA LYS A 36 3.93 -15.56 -2.40
C LYS A 36 4.93 -14.43 -2.57
N LYS A 37 5.14 -13.93 -3.81
CA LYS A 37 5.98 -12.73 -4.05
C LYS A 37 5.36 -11.48 -3.39
N SER A 38 4.06 -11.25 -3.58
CA SER A 38 3.36 -10.12 -2.95
C SER A 38 3.30 -10.23 -1.42
N ILE A 39 3.16 -11.45 -0.86
CA ILE A 39 3.25 -11.68 0.58
C ILE A 39 4.64 -11.31 1.11
N LEU A 40 5.71 -11.79 0.46
CA LEU A 40 7.08 -11.48 0.88
C LEU A 40 7.36 -9.98 0.82
N ASP A 41 6.93 -9.33 -0.25
CA ASP A 41 6.98 -7.88 -0.41
C ASP A 41 6.26 -7.15 0.73
N GLY A 42 4.99 -7.47 0.96
CA GLY A 42 4.18 -6.88 2.02
C GLY A 42 4.77 -7.06 3.43
N LEU A 43 5.37 -8.22 3.72
CA LEU A 43 6.05 -8.47 4.99
C LEU A 43 7.30 -7.59 5.16
N GLY A 44 8.08 -7.39 4.10
CA GLY A 44 9.21 -6.47 4.10
C GLY A 44 8.77 -5.03 4.36
N LEU A 45 7.71 -4.62 3.69
CA LEU A 45 7.13 -3.28 3.85
C LEU A 45 6.53 -3.07 5.24
N ALA A 46 5.93 -4.11 5.85
CA ALA A 46 5.48 -4.04 7.24
C ALA A 46 6.65 -3.78 8.21
N LEU A 47 7.83 -4.38 7.97
CA LEU A 47 9.04 -4.10 8.74
C LEU A 47 9.50 -2.65 8.52
N ALA A 48 9.65 -2.19 7.28
CA ALA A 48 10.06 -0.82 6.96
C ALA A 48 9.08 0.21 7.51
N GLY A 49 7.78 0.06 7.23
CA GLY A 49 6.73 0.97 7.70
C GLY A 49 6.53 0.95 9.22
N SER A 50 7.00 -0.10 9.92
CA SER A 50 6.98 -0.12 11.39
C SER A 50 7.85 0.98 11.99
N VAL A 51 8.90 1.44 11.32
CA VAL A 51 9.76 2.54 11.76
C VAL A 51 9.38 3.87 11.13
N ALA A 52 8.48 3.90 10.16
CA ALA A 52 7.94 5.12 9.57
C ALA A 52 7.15 5.94 10.62
N LYS A 53 7.07 7.26 10.43
CA LYS A 53 6.38 8.17 11.36
C LYS A 53 4.91 7.80 11.57
N SER A 54 4.20 7.44 10.50
CA SER A 54 2.80 6.97 10.57
C SER A 54 2.65 5.71 11.43
N GLY A 55 3.51 4.70 11.23
CA GLY A 55 3.52 3.47 12.02
C GLY A 55 3.80 3.73 13.51
N GLN A 56 4.73 4.65 13.82
CA GLN A 56 5.02 5.04 15.20
C GLN A 56 3.84 5.73 15.89
N LEU A 57 3.13 6.62 15.20
CA LEU A 57 1.94 7.31 15.72
C LEU A 57 0.79 6.33 15.99
N ILE A 58 0.52 5.43 15.06
CA ILE A 58 -0.50 4.39 15.21
C ILE A 58 -0.18 3.49 16.41
N ARG A 59 1.07 3.01 16.55
CA ARG A 59 1.46 2.21 17.72
C ARG A 59 1.28 2.95 19.03
N ARG A 60 1.66 4.24 19.09
CA ARG A 60 1.45 5.07 20.29
C ARG A 60 -0.03 5.17 20.65
N HIS A 61 -0.90 5.37 19.67
CA HIS A 61 -2.35 5.37 19.87
C HIS A 61 -2.84 4.03 20.43
N LEU A 62 -2.45 2.91 19.81
CA LEU A 62 -2.87 1.57 20.23
C LEU A 62 -2.38 1.20 21.64
N GLN A 63 -1.17 1.61 22.01
CA GLN A 63 -0.64 1.44 23.39
C GLN A 63 -1.52 2.14 24.42
N GLY A 64 -2.08 3.29 24.08
CA GLY A 64 -2.99 4.05 24.95
C GLY A 64 -4.35 3.39 25.19
N LEU A 65 -4.74 2.37 24.39
CA LEU A 65 -6.01 1.66 24.56
C LEU A 65 -6.02 0.70 25.77
N GLY A 66 -4.86 0.36 26.33
CA GLY A 66 -4.77 -0.40 27.57
C GLY A 66 -5.30 -1.84 27.51
N THR A 67 -5.31 -2.49 26.35
CA THR A 67 -5.81 -3.87 26.20
C THR A 67 -4.80 -4.91 26.71
N ASN A 68 -5.32 -5.96 27.36
CA ASN A 68 -4.53 -7.12 27.80
C ASN A 68 -4.58 -8.27 26.79
N VAL A 69 -5.41 -8.18 25.73
CA VAL A 69 -5.51 -9.21 24.70
C VAL A 69 -4.30 -9.15 23.76
N ARG A 70 -3.57 -10.27 23.63
CA ARG A 70 -2.32 -10.40 22.90
C ARG A 70 -2.44 -11.49 21.82
N ALA A 71 -3.42 -11.34 20.93
CA ALA A 71 -3.79 -12.37 19.97
C ALA A 71 -2.88 -12.40 18.74
N ALA A 72 -2.47 -11.22 18.23
CA ALA A 72 -1.69 -11.11 17.00
C ALA A 72 -0.55 -10.10 17.13
N SER A 73 0.49 -10.26 16.32
CA SER A 73 1.71 -9.47 16.31
C SER A 73 1.55 -8.17 15.52
N VAL A 74 2.03 -7.06 16.08
CA VAL A 74 2.35 -5.85 15.31
C VAL A 74 3.78 -6.03 14.78
N LEU A 75 3.89 -6.34 13.50
CA LEU A 75 5.14 -6.73 12.83
C LEU A 75 6.23 -5.65 12.99
N GLY A 76 7.48 -6.08 13.02
CA GLY A 76 8.63 -5.18 13.24
C GLY A 76 8.78 -4.71 14.70
N THR A 77 7.89 -5.13 15.62
CA THR A 77 7.86 -4.70 17.02
C THR A 77 7.74 -5.88 17.97
N GLY A 78 7.87 -5.62 19.29
CA GLY A 78 7.52 -6.59 20.35
C GLY A 78 6.07 -6.48 20.84
N MET A 79 5.22 -5.73 20.14
CA MET A 79 3.84 -5.49 20.55
C MET A 79 2.90 -6.56 20.00
N ARG A 80 2.00 -7.05 20.86
CA ARG A 80 0.88 -7.94 20.48
C ARG A 80 -0.43 -7.30 20.90
N MET A 81 -1.45 -7.42 20.06
CA MET A 81 -2.73 -6.74 20.20
C MET A 81 -3.88 -7.68 19.83
N PRO A 82 -5.17 -7.31 20.10
CA PRO A 82 -6.30 -7.92 19.42
C PRO A 82 -6.10 -7.93 17.90
N ALA A 83 -6.54 -8.99 17.23
CA ALA A 83 -6.27 -9.20 15.80
C ALA A 83 -6.65 -8.00 14.93
N ARG A 84 -7.79 -7.35 15.18
CA ARG A 84 -8.22 -6.15 14.46
C ARG A 84 -7.21 -4.99 14.54
N PHE A 85 -6.62 -4.76 15.69
CA PHE A 85 -5.63 -3.67 15.88
C PHE A 85 -4.25 -4.03 15.33
N ALA A 86 -3.87 -5.32 15.37
CA ALA A 86 -2.67 -5.78 14.68
C ALA A 86 -2.84 -5.63 13.15
N ALA A 87 -3.98 -6.01 12.59
CA ALA A 87 -4.31 -5.80 11.19
C ALA A 87 -4.24 -4.31 10.80
N PHE A 88 -4.82 -3.42 11.61
CA PHE A 88 -4.73 -1.96 11.40
C PHE A 88 -3.28 -1.47 11.35
N ALA A 89 -2.50 -1.79 12.36
CA ALA A 89 -1.12 -1.32 12.45
C ALA A 89 -0.25 -1.85 11.29
N ASN A 90 -0.41 -3.14 10.97
CA ASN A 90 0.36 -3.80 9.92
C ASN A 90 -0.06 -3.31 8.52
N GLY A 91 -1.35 -3.11 8.27
CA GLY A 91 -1.85 -2.58 6.99
C GLY A 91 -1.37 -1.16 6.72
N ALA A 92 -1.39 -0.32 7.75
CA ALA A 92 -0.82 1.02 7.65
C ALA A 92 0.70 0.99 7.45
N ALA A 93 1.42 0.03 8.05
CA ALA A 93 2.85 -0.12 7.85
C ALA A 93 3.19 -0.61 6.44
N VAL A 94 2.46 -1.59 5.90
CA VAL A 94 2.64 -2.08 4.52
C VAL A 94 2.55 -0.93 3.51
N HIS A 95 1.61 0.00 3.73
CA HIS A 95 1.34 1.12 2.80
C HIS A 95 2.09 2.42 3.13
N ALA A 96 2.95 2.43 4.16
CA ALA A 96 3.56 3.65 4.70
C ALA A 96 4.40 4.44 3.69
N ASP A 97 5.11 3.73 2.82
CA ASP A 97 6.10 4.30 1.91
C ASP A 97 5.65 4.35 0.45
N ASP A 98 4.37 4.05 0.16
CA ASP A 98 3.83 3.93 -1.20
C ASP A 98 4.66 2.97 -2.07
N TYR A 99 5.17 1.91 -1.47
CA TYR A 99 6.12 0.97 -2.05
C TYR A 99 5.52 -0.42 -2.27
N ASP A 100 4.28 -0.62 -1.85
CA ASP A 100 3.52 -1.86 -1.96
C ASP A 100 2.98 -2.11 -3.37
N ASP A 101 2.56 -3.34 -3.58
CA ASP A 101 2.05 -3.80 -4.87
C ASP A 101 0.80 -3.05 -5.32
N THR A 102 0.56 -3.08 -6.63
CA THR A 102 -0.59 -2.39 -7.24
C THR A 102 -1.23 -3.24 -8.32
N GLN A 103 -2.56 -3.26 -8.36
CA GLN A 103 -3.32 -3.72 -9.51
C GLN A 103 -3.75 -2.49 -10.33
N LEU A 104 -3.36 -2.45 -11.59
CA LEU A 104 -3.60 -1.34 -12.50
C LEU A 104 -4.67 -1.70 -13.54
N ALA A 105 -5.42 -0.70 -14.01
CA ALA A 105 -6.35 -0.91 -15.12
C ALA A 105 -5.59 -1.22 -16.41
N VAL A 106 -5.98 -2.28 -17.08
CA VAL A 106 -5.43 -2.68 -18.39
C VAL A 106 -6.58 -2.83 -19.38
N ALA A 107 -6.97 -1.74 -20.01
CA ALA A 107 -7.95 -1.75 -21.10
C ALA A 107 -7.76 -0.51 -21.97
N LYS A 108 -7.93 -0.66 -23.30
CA LYS A 108 -7.73 0.43 -24.28
C LYS A 108 -8.68 1.62 -24.09
N ASP A 109 -9.85 1.38 -23.51
CA ASP A 109 -10.90 2.36 -23.24
C ASP A 109 -10.80 2.96 -21.82
N ARG A 110 -9.83 2.53 -21.02
CA ARG A 110 -9.60 3.01 -19.65
C ARG A 110 -8.30 3.77 -19.57
N VAL A 111 -8.36 4.97 -19.03
CA VAL A 111 -7.15 5.72 -18.65
C VAL A 111 -6.33 4.85 -17.70
N TYR A 112 -5.07 4.59 -18.06
CA TYR A 112 -4.16 3.83 -17.23
C TYR A 112 -4.05 4.49 -15.86
N GLY A 113 -4.53 3.84 -14.82
CA GLY A 113 -4.60 4.39 -13.48
C GLY A 113 -4.54 3.31 -12.42
N LEU A 114 -4.17 3.72 -11.23
CA LEU A 114 -4.14 2.87 -10.06
C LEU A 114 -5.57 2.46 -9.69
N LEU A 115 -5.87 1.16 -9.71
CA LEU A 115 -7.15 0.67 -9.20
C LEU A 115 -7.08 0.43 -7.69
N THR A 116 -6.12 -0.38 -7.21
CA THR A 116 -5.98 -0.70 -5.79
C THR A 116 -4.57 -1.19 -5.45
N HIS A 117 -4.24 -1.19 -4.15
CA HIS A 117 -3.07 -1.85 -3.56
C HIS A 117 -3.55 -3.09 -2.77
N PRO A 118 -3.68 -4.26 -3.40
CA PRO A 118 -4.47 -5.35 -2.84
C PRO A 118 -3.83 -6.04 -1.64
N THR A 119 -2.50 -6.07 -1.55
CA THR A 119 -1.81 -6.72 -0.44
C THR A 119 -1.94 -5.94 0.87
N ALA A 120 -2.01 -4.61 0.81
CA ALA A 120 -2.03 -3.78 2.02
C ALA A 120 -3.23 -4.03 2.95
N PRO A 121 -4.47 -4.26 2.49
CA PRO A 121 -5.58 -4.70 3.35
C PRO A 121 -5.67 -6.23 3.51
N ALA A 122 -5.43 -7.02 2.45
CA ALA A 122 -5.67 -8.46 2.47
C ALA A 122 -4.65 -9.25 3.32
N LEU A 123 -3.35 -8.93 3.21
CA LEU A 123 -2.30 -9.62 3.96
C LEU A 123 -2.42 -9.39 5.47
N PRO A 124 -2.49 -8.16 5.99
CA PRO A 124 -2.53 -7.95 7.43
C PRO A 124 -3.79 -8.48 8.11
N SER A 125 -4.95 -8.41 7.46
CA SER A 125 -6.21 -8.91 8.01
C SER A 125 -6.21 -10.44 8.12
N THR A 126 -5.82 -11.15 7.06
CA THR A 126 -5.77 -12.61 7.04
C THR A 126 -4.65 -13.15 7.93
N LEU A 127 -3.46 -12.52 7.92
CA LEU A 127 -2.33 -12.94 8.75
C LEU A 127 -2.63 -12.78 10.25
N ALA A 128 -3.26 -11.69 10.68
CA ALA A 128 -3.59 -11.46 12.09
C ALA A 128 -4.57 -12.51 12.63
N LEU A 129 -5.57 -12.90 11.84
CA LEU A 129 -6.52 -13.96 12.22
C LEU A 129 -5.89 -15.34 12.12
N ALA A 130 -5.07 -15.60 11.09
CA ALA A 130 -4.34 -16.85 10.95
C ALA A 130 -3.37 -17.07 12.12
N GLU A 131 -2.66 -16.04 12.56
CA GLU A 131 -1.80 -16.06 13.76
C GLU A 131 -2.62 -16.32 15.03
N ARG A 132 -3.71 -15.58 15.23
CA ARG A 132 -4.60 -15.78 16.39
C ARG A 132 -5.03 -17.24 16.53
N ASP A 133 -5.42 -17.86 15.42
CA ASP A 133 -6.05 -19.18 15.41
C ASP A 133 -5.06 -20.32 15.14
N GLY A 134 -3.76 -20.01 14.88
CA GLY A 134 -2.73 -21.02 14.59
C GLY A 134 -3.00 -21.76 13.28
N ARG A 135 -3.40 -21.05 12.23
CA ARG A 135 -3.77 -21.66 10.95
C ARG A 135 -2.54 -22.13 10.16
N PRO A 136 -2.67 -23.22 9.37
CA PRO A 136 -1.60 -23.65 8.47
C PRO A 136 -1.42 -22.68 7.29
N GLY A 137 -0.25 -22.72 6.67
CA GLY A 137 0.09 -21.88 5.54
C GLY A 137 -0.85 -22.03 4.34
N LYS A 138 -1.39 -23.21 4.07
CA LYS A 138 -2.39 -23.45 3.00
C LYS A 138 -3.67 -22.64 3.22
N ASP A 139 -4.17 -22.62 4.46
CA ASP A 139 -5.39 -21.86 4.80
C ASP A 139 -5.14 -20.37 4.66
N PHE A 140 -3.99 -19.89 5.15
CA PHE A 140 -3.58 -18.49 5.02
C PHE A 140 -3.41 -18.08 3.54
N LEU A 141 -2.71 -18.90 2.72
CA LEU A 141 -2.56 -18.64 1.29
C LEU A 141 -3.92 -18.58 0.58
N THR A 142 -4.83 -19.52 0.87
CA THR A 142 -6.17 -19.52 0.29
C THR A 142 -6.92 -18.23 0.63
N ALA A 143 -6.95 -17.87 1.90
CA ALA A 143 -7.62 -16.68 2.40
C ALA A 143 -7.06 -15.39 1.78
N TYR A 144 -5.73 -15.27 1.71
CA TYR A 144 -5.07 -14.14 1.09
C TYR A 144 -5.43 -13.99 -0.39
N HIS A 145 -5.37 -15.09 -1.17
CA HIS A 145 -5.71 -15.06 -2.59
C HIS A 145 -7.19 -14.75 -2.83
N VAL A 146 -8.09 -15.28 -2.02
CA VAL A 146 -9.52 -14.95 -2.08
C VAL A 146 -9.74 -13.45 -1.78
N GLY A 147 -9.05 -12.91 -0.77
CA GLY A 147 -9.12 -11.49 -0.44
C GLY A 147 -8.67 -10.59 -1.58
N VAL A 148 -7.50 -10.87 -2.16
CA VAL A 148 -6.96 -10.13 -3.30
C VAL A 148 -7.85 -10.23 -4.52
N GLU A 149 -8.35 -11.43 -4.84
CA GLU A 149 -9.24 -11.65 -5.98
C GLU A 149 -10.51 -10.83 -5.88
N VAL A 150 -11.19 -10.89 -4.74
CA VAL A 150 -12.46 -10.14 -4.53
C VAL A 150 -12.19 -8.63 -4.55
N GLU A 151 -11.13 -8.15 -3.92
CA GLU A 151 -10.75 -6.74 -3.95
C GLU A 151 -10.55 -6.24 -5.38
N CYS A 152 -9.71 -6.95 -6.15
CA CYS A 152 -9.36 -6.56 -7.51
C CYS A 152 -10.58 -6.56 -8.43
N LYS A 153 -11.42 -7.58 -8.39
CA LYS A 153 -12.62 -7.66 -9.25
C LYS A 153 -13.68 -6.59 -8.89
N ILE A 154 -13.84 -6.27 -7.60
CA ILE A 154 -14.71 -5.15 -7.17
C ILE A 154 -14.11 -3.81 -7.64
N ALA A 155 -12.79 -3.64 -7.53
CA ALA A 155 -12.12 -2.44 -8.01
C ALA A 155 -12.24 -2.27 -9.53
N GLU A 156 -12.11 -3.35 -10.31
CA GLU A 156 -12.34 -3.33 -11.75
C GLU A 156 -13.78 -2.93 -12.09
N ALA A 157 -14.76 -3.49 -11.40
CA ALA A 157 -16.17 -3.24 -11.65
C ALA A 157 -16.59 -1.78 -11.39
N ILE A 158 -16.04 -1.14 -10.37
CA ILE A 158 -16.46 0.20 -9.93
C ILE A 158 -15.67 1.35 -10.55
N ASN A 159 -14.42 1.09 -10.97
CA ASN A 159 -13.54 2.11 -11.55
C ASN A 159 -13.80 2.28 -13.06
N PRO A 160 -13.41 3.43 -13.68
CA PRO A 160 -12.67 4.55 -13.08
C PRO A 160 -13.51 5.56 -12.29
N ARG A 161 -14.85 5.49 -12.36
CA ARG A 161 -15.77 6.49 -11.77
C ARG A 161 -15.54 6.70 -10.28
N HIS A 162 -15.41 5.61 -9.52
CA HIS A 162 -15.15 5.63 -8.10
C HIS A 162 -13.89 6.43 -7.75
N TYR A 163 -12.80 6.15 -8.43
CA TYR A 163 -11.54 6.87 -8.26
C TYR A 163 -11.64 8.35 -8.68
N GLN A 164 -12.32 8.64 -9.78
CA GLN A 164 -12.55 10.01 -10.26
C GLN A 164 -13.43 10.82 -9.31
N GLN A 165 -14.38 10.20 -8.62
CA GLN A 165 -15.22 10.84 -7.60
C GLN A 165 -14.47 11.12 -6.28
N GLY A 166 -13.19 10.78 -6.20
CA GLY A 166 -12.35 11.12 -5.05
C GLY A 166 -12.22 10.03 -4.00
N PHE A 167 -12.65 8.80 -4.27
CA PHE A 167 -12.43 7.69 -3.35
C PHE A 167 -11.06 7.05 -3.53
N HIS A 168 -10.48 6.56 -2.44
CA HIS A 168 -9.27 5.74 -2.42
C HIS A 168 -9.66 4.26 -2.52
N SER A 169 -9.50 3.63 -3.69
CA SER A 169 -9.95 2.25 -3.94
C SER A 169 -9.37 1.24 -2.94
N THR A 170 -8.11 1.37 -2.53
CA THR A 170 -7.49 0.53 -1.49
C THR A 170 -8.23 0.61 -0.15
N ALA A 171 -8.78 1.78 0.19
CA ALA A 171 -9.53 1.95 1.43
C ALA A 171 -10.92 1.31 1.34
N THR A 172 -11.59 1.47 0.21
CA THR A 172 -12.99 1.08 0.03
C THR A 172 -13.12 -0.36 -0.47
N CYS A 173 -12.58 -0.69 -1.64
CA CYS A 173 -12.57 -2.04 -2.19
C CYS A 173 -11.75 -2.98 -1.31
N GLY A 174 -10.63 -2.48 -0.74
CA GLY A 174 -9.79 -3.24 0.17
C GLY A 174 -10.48 -3.67 1.46
N THR A 175 -11.46 -2.90 1.97
CA THR A 175 -12.28 -3.35 3.11
C THR A 175 -13.10 -4.59 2.75
N LEU A 176 -13.67 -4.63 1.53
CA LEU A 176 -14.42 -5.79 1.04
C LEU A 176 -13.49 -6.98 0.76
N GLY A 177 -12.29 -6.73 0.19
CA GLY A 177 -11.27 -7.75 -0.02
C GLY A 177 -10.77 -8.35 1.29
N ALA A 178 -10.44 -7.52 2.28
CA ALA A 178 -10.04 -7.97 3.61
C ALA A 178 -11.13 -8.83 4.28
N ALA A 179 -12.40 -8.40 4.18
CA ALA A 179 -13.54 -9.15 4.70
C ALA A 179 -13.70 -10.51 3.99
N ALA A 180 -13.53 -10.55 2.66
CA ALA A 180 -13.60 -11.78 1.88
C ALA A 180 -12.48 -12.77 2.28
N GLY A 181 -11.25 -12.29 2.41
CA GLY A 181 -10.12 -13.10 2.84
C GLY A 181 -10.33 -13.68 4.25
N VAL A 182 -10.76 -12.85 5.20
CA VAL A 182 -11.02 -13.28 6.58
C VAL A 182 -12.19 -14.26 6.63
N ALA A 183 -13.29 -14.01 5.89
CA ALA A 183 -14.42 -14.94 5.81
C ALA A 183 -14.01 -16.30 5.26
N SER A 184 -13.15 -16.35 4.23
CA SER A 184 -12.56 -17.57 3.69
C SER A 184 -11.73 -18.32 4.74
N LEU A 185 -10.84 -17.59 5.47
CA LEU A 185 -10.01 -18.16 6.53
C LEU A 185 -10.83 -18.81 7.65
N LEU A 186 -11.93 -18.17 8.02
CA LEU A 186 -12.83 -18.65 9.08
C LEU A 186 -13.79 -19.75 8.62
N GLY A 187 -13.79 -20.11 7.33
CA GLY A 187 -14.63 -21.16 6.77
C GLY A 187 -16.12 -20.79 6.76
N PHE A 188 -16.44 -19.53 6.51
CA PHE A 188 -17.83 -19.06 6.49
C PHE A 188 -18.67 -19.78 5.42
N THR A 189 -19.94 -20.01 5.75
CA THR A 189 -20.94 -20.35 4.74
C THR A 189 -21.19 -19.18 3.80
N SER A 190 -21.81 -19.40 2.65
CA SER A 190 -22.20 -18.35 1.71
C SER A 190 -23.08 -17.26 2.40
N ASP A 191 -23.98 -17.64 3.30
CA ASP A 191 -24.82 -16.71 4.03
C ASP A 191 -24.05 -15.84 5.04
N GLN A 192 -23.10 -16.46 5.75
CA GLN A 192 -22.19 -15.74 6.64
C GLN A 192 -21.27 -14.79 5.85
N ALA A 193 -20.76 -15.22 4.69
CA ALA A 193 -19.93 -14.40 3.82
C ALA A 193 -20.74 -13.22 3.25
N ARG A 194 -22.00 -13.40 2.86
CA ARG A 194 -22.90 -12.30 2.46
C ARG A 194 -23.09 -11.28 3.58
N THR A 195 -23.34 -11.75 4.78
CA THR A 195 -23.48 -10.87 5.97
C THR A 195 -22.18 -10.11 6.23
N CYS A 196 -21.04 -10.78 6.15
CA CYS A 196 -19.71 -10.17 6.30
C CYS A 196 -19.46 -9.07 5.26
N LEU A 197 -19.74 -9.33 3.98
CA LEU A 197 -19.67 -8.33 2.92
C LEU A 197 -20.64 -7.16 3.17
N GLY A 198 -21.84 -7.42 3.66
CA GLY A 198 -22.83 -6.42 4.01
C GLY A 198 -22.34 -5.45 5.10
N ILE A 199 -21.67 -5.96 6.13
CA ILE A 199 -21.04 -5.16 7.18
C ILE A 199 -19.84 -4.38 6.61
N ALA A 200 -18.97 -5.06 5.84
CA ALA A 200 -17.78 -4.45 5.25
C ALA A 200 -18.12 -3.28 4.32
N GLY A 201 -19.18 -3.39 3.52
CA GLY A 201 -19.65 -2.31 2.65
C GLY A 201 -20.03 -1.04 3.39
N SER A 202 -20.47 -1.15 4.65
CA SER A 202 -20.76 0.01 5.52
C SER A 202 -19.54 0.60 6.22
N LEU A 203 -18.41 -0.12 6.25
CA LEU A 203 -17.14 0.33 6.82
C LEU A 203 -16.20 0.90 5.76
N ALA A 204 -16.48 0.68 4.48
CA ALA A 204 -15.66 1.06 3.34
C ALA A 204 -15.62 2.59 3.16
N ALA A 205 -14.50 3.22 3.54
CA ALA A 205 -14.33 4.67 3.48
C ALA A 205 -12.88 5.09 3.27
N GLY A 206 -12.68 6.24 2.61
CA GLY A 206 -11.38 6.86 2.40
C GLY A 206 -11.39 7.79 1.18
N VAL A 207 -10.85 9.00 1.32
CA VAL A 207 -10.86 10.02 0.27
C VAL A 207 -9.46 10.36 -0.22
N ARG A 208 -9.31 10.54 -1.54
CA ARG A 208 -8.04 10.81 -2.22
C ARG A 208 -7.43 12.16 -1.89
N GLU A 209 -8.21 13.12 -1.40
CA GLU A 209 -7.67 14.42 -1.00
C GLU A 209 -6.56 14.32 0.06
N ASN A 210 -6.51 13.21 0.78
CA ASN A 210 -5.45 12.90 1.73
C ASN A 210 -4.19 12.27 1.12
N PHE A 211 -4.07 12.15 -0.21
CA PHE A 211 -2.85 11.66 -0.82
C PHE A 211 -1.68 12.63 -0.57
N GLY A 212 -0.48 12.10 -0.38
CA GLY A 212 0.68 12.87 0.07
C GLY A 212 0.71 13.17 1.58
N THR A 213 -0.22 12.59 2.36
CA THR A 213 -0.22 12.69 3.82
C THR A 213 -0.18 11.31 4.48
N MET A 214 0.07 11.25 5.79
CA MET A 214 0.01 10.02 6.58
C MET A 214 -1.40 9.37 6.63
N MET A 215 -2.44 10.07 6.16
CA MET A 215 -3.78 9.49 6.06
C MET A 215 -3.89 8.46 4.94
N LYS A 216 -3.07 8.53 3.88
CA LYS A 216 -3.09 7.51 2.82
C LYS A 216 -2.79 6.11 3.38
N PRO A 217 -1.66 5.85 4.06
CA PRO A 217 -1.42 4.55 4.71
C PRO A 217 -2.41 4.21 5.84
N PHE A 218 -2.90 5.21 6.57
CA PHE A 218 -3.96 5.00 7.55
C PHE A 218 -5.21 4.35 6.92
N HIS A 219 -5.60 4.75 5.71
CA HIS A 219 -6.73 4.17 4.99
C HIS A 219 -6.56 2.65 4.77
N ALA A 220 -5.37 2.19 4.33
CA ALA A 220 -5.10 0.76 4.11
C ALA A 220 -5.19 -0.04 5.43
N GLY A 221 -4.65 0.52 6.51
CA GLY A 221 -4.79 -0.07 7.84
C GLY A 221 -6.26 -0.18 8.27
N ARG A 222 -7.06 0.89 8.07
CA ARG A 222 -8.50 0.86 8.38
C ARG A 222 -9.26 -0.14 7.54
N ALA A 223 -8.88 -0.33 6.27
CA ALA A 223 -9.48 -1.36 5.42
C ALA A 223 -9.20 -2.78 5.97
N ALA A 224 -7.96 -3.06 6.37
CA ALA A 224 -7.59 -4.33 7.01
C ALA A 224 -8.36 -4.56 8.32
N GLU A 225 -8.43 -3.54 9.19
CA GLU A 225 -9.23 -3.61 10.43
C GLU A 225 -10.71 -3.81 10.14
N GLY A 226 -11.27 -3.10 9.14
CA GLY A 226 -12.66 -3.18 8.74
C GLY A 226 -13.07 -4.59 8.31
N GLY A 227 -12.20 -5.30 7.59
CA GLY A 227 -12.41 -6.70 7.23
C GLY A 227 -12.51 -7.62 8.45
N VAL A 228 -11.60 -7.44 9.43
CA VAL A 228 -11.63 -8.22 10.68
C VAL A 228 -12.90 -7.92 11.48
N ILE A 229 -13.27 -6.64 11.63
CA ILE A 229 -14.51 -6.23 12.32
C ILE A 229 -15.73 -6.88 11.65
N ALA A 230 -15.82 -6.81 10.32
CA ALA A 230 -16.95 -7.34 9.58
C ALA A 230 -17.13 -8.85 9.83
N ALA A 231 -16.04 -9.61 9.82
CA ALA A 231 -16.08 -11.05 10.05
C ALA A 231 -16.42 -11.39 11.52
N GLU A 232 -15.82 -10.70 12.50
CA GLU A 232 -16.12 -10.94 13.92
C GLU A 232 -17.59 -10.65 14.24
N PHE A 233 -18.16 -9.56 13.73
CA PHE A 233 -19.59 -9.27 13.92
C PHE A 233 -20.51 -10.22 13.16
N ALA A 234 -20.14 -10.69 11.97
CA ALA A 234 -20.91 -11.70 11.26
C ALA A 234 -20.95 -13.03 12.04
N GLN A 235 -19.83 -13.44 12.67
CA GLN A 235 -19.80 -14.60 13.58
C GLN A 235 -20.70 -14.44 14.80
N LEU A 236 -20.81 -13.23 15.33
CA LEU A 236 -21.67 -12.93 16.48
C LEU A 236 -23.16 -12.83 16.11
N GLY A 237 -23.52 -12.92 14.83
CA GLY A 237 -24.89 -12.88 14.36
C GLY A 237 -25.44 -11.47 14.09
N LEU A 238 -24.56 -10.45 13.93
CA LEU A 238 -25.01 -9.13 13.46
C LEU A 238 -25.55 -9.26 12.04
N THR A 239 -26.72 -8.72 11.79
CA THR A 239 -27.40 -8.81 10.49
C THR A 239 -27.00 -7.66 9.55
N ALA A 240 -26.93 -7.96 8.25
CA ALA A 240 -26.71 -6.97 7.20
C ALA A 240 -27.52 -7.32 5.95
N THR A 241 -27.59 -6.41 4.98
CA THR A 241 -28.26 -6.69 3.72
C THR A 241 -27.51 -7.78 2.93
N PRO A 242 -28.22 -8.76 2.34
CA PRO A 242 -27.59 -9.83 1.56
C PRO A 242 -27.21 -9.40 0.13
N ILE A 243 -27.45 -8.16 -0.28
CA ILE A 243 -27.27 -7.62 -1.63
C ILE A 243 -26.50 -6.28 -1.61
N VAL A 244 -25.49 -6.17 -0.74
CA VAL A 244 -24.78 -4.91 -0.47
C VAL A 244 -24.09 -4.34 -1.70
N LEU A 245 -23.58 -5.17 -2.61
CA LEU A 245 -22.83 -4.69 -3.77
C LEU A 245 -23.75 -4.01 -4.79
N GLU A 246 -24.78 -4.72 -5.25
CA GLU A 246 -25.63 -4.36 -6.39
C GLU A 246 -26.91 -3.59 -6.03
N ALA A 247 -27.28 -3.52 -4.78
CA ALA A 247 -28.53 -2.86 -4.37
C ALA A 247 -28.58 -1.39 -4.83
N GLY A 248 -29.78 -0.87 -5.08
CA GLY A 248 -30.00 0.52 -5.51
C GLY A 248 -29.44 1.60 -4.56
N ARG A 249 -29.20 1.24 -3.30
CA ARG A 249 -28.48 2.03 -2.28
C ARG A 249 -27.28 1.28 -1.74
N GLY A 250 -26.77 0.28 -2.48
CA GLY A 250 -25.61 -0.53 -2.15
C GLY A 250 -24.29 0.16 -2.53
N PHE A 251 -23.21 -0.56 -2.29
CA PHE A 251 -21.84 -0.04 -2.42
C PHE A 251 -21.56 0.54 -3.80
N PHE A 252 -21.83 -0.22 -4.87
CA PHE A 252 -21.53 0.22 -6.23
C PHE A 252 -22.29 1.47 -6.64
N ARG A 253 -23.54 1.57 -6.21
CA ARG A 253 -24.37 2.73 -6.55
C ARG A 253 -23.99 3.96 -5.74
N ALA A 254 -23.75 3.79 -4.44
CA ALA A 254 -23.41 4.89 -3.55
C ALA A 254 -21.99 5.44 -3.81
N ALA A 255 -21.02 4.56 -4.03
CA ALA A 255 -19.61 4.93 -4.15
C ALA A 255 -19.11 5.09 -5.59
N GLY A 256 -19.85 4.64 -6.63
CA GLY A 256 -19.43 4.70 -8.03
C GLY A 256 -20.51 5.18 -9.02
N GLY A 257 -21.72 5.44 -8.54
CA GLY A 257 -22.86 5.77 -9.41
C GLY A 257 -23.29 4.61 -10.32
N GLY A 258 -22.68 3.43 -10.19
CA GLY A 258 -22.90 2.22 -10.96
C GLY A 258 -21.63 1.36 -11.03
N TYR A 259 -21.68 0.27 -11.78
CA TYR A 259 -20.59 -0.70 -11.91
C TYR A 259 -20.70 -1.49 -13.22
N ASP A 260 -19.63 -2.16 -13.58
CA ASP A 260 -19.58 -3.15 -14.66
C ASP A 260 -19.72 -4.56 -14.09
N GLU A 261 -20.89 -5.15 -14.22
CA GLU A 261 -21.18 -6.50 -13.70
C GLU A 261 -20.34 -7.58 -14.38
N ALA A 262 -19.98 -7.39 -15.67
CA ALA A 262 -19.18 -8.35 -16.43
C ALA A 262 -17.73 -8.46 -15.94
N ALA A 263 -17.25 -7.50 -15.13
CA ALA A 263 -15.95 -7.60 -14.47
C ALA A 263 -15.95 -8.63 -13.32
N ILE A 264 -17.11 -9.04 -12.81
CA ILE A 264 -17.24 -9.96 -11.68
C ILE A 264 -17.89 -11.28 -12.07
N LEU A 265 -19.08 -11.23 -12.71
CA LEU A 265 -19.84 -12.43 -13.05
C LEU A 265 -19.07 -13.34 -14.04
N GLY A 266 -18.85 -14.59 -13.60
CA GLY A 266 -18.10 -15.57 -14.36
C GLY A 266 -16.57 -15.35 -14.38
N LYS A 267 -16.08 -14.33 -13.66
CA LYS A 267 -14.66 -13.91 -13.70
C LYS A 267 -13.88 -14.22 -12.41
N LEU A 268 -14.52 -14.47 -11.27
CA LEU A 268 -13.82 -14.82 -10.04
C LEU A 268 -13.02 -16.11 -10.22
N GLY A 269 -11.70 -15.99 -10.09
CA GLY A 269 -10.76 -17.09 -10.32
C GLY A 269 -10.58 -17.52 -11.79
N LYS A 270 -11.12 -16.74 -12.77
CA LYS A 270 -11.15 -17.12 -14.18
C LYS A 270 -10.95 -15.93 -15.14
N PRO A 271 -9.74 -15.47 -15.36
CA PRO A 271 -8.51 -15.78 -14.62
C PRO A 271 -8.46 -15.11 -13.25
N TRP A 272 -7.59 -15.62 -12.37
CA TRP A 272 -7.25 -14.95 -11.12
C TRP A 272 -6.58 -13.60 -11.41
N ALA A 273 -6.89 -12.59 -10.60
CA ALA A 273 -6.37 -11.22 -10.76
C ALA A 273 -4.82 -11.16 -10.70
N PHE A 274 -4.17 -12.07 -9.96
CA PHE A 274 -2.72 -12.21 -9.98
C PHE A 274 -2.16 -12.62 -11.35
N ALA A 275 -2.90 -13.40 -12.12
CA ALA A 275 -2.47 -13.87 -13.44
C ALA A 275 -2.83 -12.87 -14.54
N ASP A 276 -4.04 -12.30 -14.48
CA ASP A 276 -4.56 -11.36 -15.48
C ASP A 276 -5.62 -10.43 -14.84
N PRO A 277 -5.44 -9.12 -14.86
CA PRO A 277 -4.39 -8.36 -15.53
C PRO A 277 -3.01 -8.42 -14.84
N GLY A 278 -2.91 -9.04 -13.69
CA GLY A 278 -1.70 -9.14 -12.91
C GLY A 278 -1.55 -8.03 -11.86
N VAL A 279 -0.64 -8.25 -10.94
CA VAL A 279 -0.31 -7.33 -9.85
C VAL A 279 1.16 -6.92 -10.02
N SER A 280 1.42 -5.60 -10.00
CA SER A 280 2.75 -5.04 -10.11
C SER A 280 3.38 -4.92 -8.73
N ILE A 281 4.62 -5.40 -8.56
CA ILE A 281 5.43 -5.17 -7.35
C ILE A 281 6.38 -4.02 -7.64
N LYS A 282 6.27 -2.92 -6.88
CA LYS A 282 7.08 -1.71 -7.10
C LYS A 282 8.56 -1.97 -6.75
N PRO A 283 9.50 -1.68 -7.66
CA PRO A 283 10.95 -1.74 -7.36
C PRO A 283 11.47 -0.47 -6.65
N HIS A 284 10.68 0.59 -6.58
CA HIS A 284 11.03 1.89 -5.99
C HIS A 284 9.88 2.45 -5.17
N PRO A 285 10.15 3.19 -4.05
CA PRO A 285 9.12 3.78 -3.18
C PRO A 285 8.56 5.08 -3.79
N SER A 286 7.98 4.99 -4.99
CA SER A 286 7.44 6.11 -5.75
C SER A 286 6.15 5.73 -6.48
N GLY A 287 5.45 6.71 -7.03
CA GLY A 287 4.27 6.47 -7.85
C GLY A 287 4.59 5.56 -9.04
N SER A 288 3.74 4.56 -9.31
CA SER A 288 4.00 3.54 -10.35
C SER A 288 4.30 4.14 -11.73
N LEU A 289 3.80 5.34 -12.01
CA LEU A 289 4.03 6.05 -13.26
C LEU A 289 5.48 6.53 -13.47
N THR A 290 6.32 6.55 -12.42
CA THR A 290 7.75 6.86 -12.54
C THR A 290 8.57 5.65 -12.98
N HIS A 291 8.07 4.43 -12.77
CA HIS A 291 8.86 3.21 -12.87
C HIS A 291 9.39 2.89 -14.29
N PRO A 292 8.65 3.13 -15.40
CA PRO A 292 9.24 2.93 -16.72
C PRO A 292 10.45 3.82 -16.95
N GLY A 293 10.35 5.11 -16.59
CA GLY A 293 11.47 6.06 -16.67
C GLY A 293 12.64 5.65 -15.77
N MET A 294 12.36 5.22 -14.54
CA MET A 294 13.41 4.75 -13.62
C MET A 294 14.10 3.49 -14.11
N THR A 295 13.34 2.54 -14.65
CA THR A 295 13.91 1.32 -15.26
C THR A 295 14.83 1.67 -16.41
N THR A 296 14.35 2.45 -17.37
CA THR A 296 15.14 2.89 -18.53
C THR A 296 16.38 3.68 -18.11
N MET A 297 16.25 4.60 -17.15
CA MET A 297 17.37 5.37 -16.63
C MET A 297 18.48 4.47 -16.08
N LEU A 298 18.12 3.48 -15.23
CA LEU A 298 19.09 2.55 -14.65
C LEU A 298 19.77 1.68 -15.73
N GLU A 299 19.02 1.24 -16.74
CA GLU A 299 19.55 0.47 -17.86
C GLU A 299 20.57 1.30 -18.67
N LEU A 300 20.23 2.56 -18.99
CA LEU A 300 21.12 3.46 -19.72
C LEU A 300 22.38 3.82 -18.91
N ILE A 301 22.23 4.11 -17.61
CA ILE A 301 23.38 4.36 -16.73
C ILE A 301 24.34 3.17 -16.72
N ARG A 302 23.83 1.95 -16.63
CA ARG A 302 24.66 0.73 -16.63
C ARG A 302 25.32 0.47 -17.99
N LYS A 303 24.53 0.58 -19.07
CA LYS A 303 24.97 0.29 -20.44
C LYS A 303 26.05 1.25 -20.94
N HIS A 304 25.95 2.53 -20.58
CA HIS A 304 26.83 3.59 -21.07
C HIS A 304 27.79 4.14 -20.01
N ASP A 305 27.75 3.61 -18.78
CA ASP A 305 28.52 4.06 -17.60
C ASP A 305 28.40 5.58 -17.36
N ILE A 306 27.21 6.15 -17.51
CA ILE A 306 26.95 7.57 -17.42
C ILE A 306 27.32 8.07 -16.02
N LYS A 307 28.15 9.13 -15.93
CA LYS A 307 28.51 9.81 -14.69
C LYS A 307 27.68 11.10 -14.54
N PRO A 308 27.35 11.53 -13.30
CA PRO A 308 26.52 12.71 -13.05
C PRO A 308 27.07 14.02 -13.67
N ASP A 309 28.39 14.18 -13.67
CA ASP A 309 29.10 15.36 -14.21
C ASP A 309 29.08 15.41 -15.75
N GLN A 310 28.86 14.30 -16.40
CA GLN A 310 28.71 14.21 -17.85
C GLN A 310 27.32 14.62 -18.34
N VAL A 311 26.32 14.71 -17.46
CA VAL A 311 24.94 15.00 -17.84
C VAL A 311 24.72 16.51 -18.01
N ALA A 312 24.41 16.93 -19.23
CA ALA A 312 24.01 18.30 -19.55
C ALA A 312 22.50 18.52 -19.26
N SER A 313 21.64 17.65 -19.78
CA SER A 313 20.19 17.68 -19.53
C SER A 313 19.57 16.29 -19.72
N VAL A 314 18.36 16.12 -19.13
CA VAL A 314 17.52 14.93 -19.27
C VAL A 314 16.13 15.37 -19.71
N LYS A 315 15.56 14.74 -20.72
CA LYS A 315 14.16 14.92 -21.12
C LYS A 315 13.41 13.61 -20.91
N VAL A 316 12.28 13.71 -20.20
CA VAL A 316 11.36 12.59 -19.94
C VAL A 316 10.01 12.91 -20.55
N GLY A 317 9.69 12.23 -21.61
CA GLY A 317 8.45 12.40 -22.35
C GLY A 317 7.47 11.26 -22.11
N THR A 318 6.22 11.58 -21.77
CA THR A 318 5.17 10.61 -21.46
C THR A 318 3.83 11.00 -22.09
N ASN A 319 2.78 10.22 -21.86
CA ASN A 319 1.41 10.66 -22.17
C ASN A 319 0.89 11.64 -21.10
N GLN A 320 -0.21 12.35 -21.41
CA GLN A 320 -0.78 13.40 -20.54
C GLN A 320 -1.23 12.90 -19.17
N ASN A 321 -1.54 11.63 -19.01
CA ASN A 321 -1.98 11.08 -17.71
C ASN A 321 -0.90 11.13 -16.66
N MET A 322 0.37 11.00 -17.04
CA MET A 322 1.47 10.95 -16.08
C MET A 322 1.77 12.30 -15.43
N PRO A 323 1.90 13.43 -16.17
CA PRO A 323 2.04 14.75 -15.54
C PRO A 323 0.86 15.13 -14.64
N ASN A 324 -0.35 14.68 -14.94
CA ASN A 324 -1.52 14.92 -14.10
C ASN A 324 -1.44 14.24 -12.72
N ALA A 325 -0.61 13.20 -12.59
CA ALA A 325 -0.41 12.47 -11.33
C ALA A 325 0.93 12.80 -10.65
N LEU A 326 1.99 13.06 -11.43
CA LEU A 326 3.33 13.36 -10.97
C LEU A 326 3.53 14.89 -10.93
N ILE A 327 2.86 15.54 -9.98
CA ILE A 327 2.66 16.99 -9.95
C ILE A 327 3.78 17.78 -9.24
N HIS A 328 4.75 17.10 -8.63
CA HIS A 328 5.79 17.75 -7.83
C HIS A 328 7.09 17.92 -8.62
N HIS A 329 7.22 19.03 -9.35
CA HIS A 329 8.41 19.29 -10.18
C HIS A 329 9.65 19.73 -9.40
N ARG A 330 9.49 20.27 -8.19
CA ARG A 330 10.57 20.72 -7.30
C ARG A 330 10.27 20.29 -5.87
N PRO A 331 10.39 19.00 -5.57
CA PRO A 331 10.05 18.47 -4.25
C PRO A 331 11.01 18.98 -3.19
N THR A 332 10.49 19.22 -1.99
CA THR A 332 11.23 19.62 -0.78
C THR A 332 11.03 18.65 0.37
N THR A 333 10.18 17.62 0.18
CA THR A 333 9.92 16.59 1.16
C THR A 333 9.95 15.21 0.50
N GLU A 334 10.20 14.16 1.31
CA GLU A 334 10.16 12.76 0.85
C GLU A 334 8.81 12.40 0.21
N LEU A 335 7.70 12.90 0.76
CA LEU A 335 6.36 12.61 0.24
C LEU A 335 6.13 13.24 -1.14
N GLN A 336 6.65 14.46 -1.38
CA GLN A 336 6.59 15.09 -2.70
C GLN A 336 7.50 14.37 -3.70
N ALA A 337 8.69 13.95 -3.27
CA ALA A 337 9.66 13.25 -4.09
C ALA A 337 9.11 11.95 -4.68
N LYS A 338 8.25 11.23 -3.94
CA LYS A 338 7.57 10.00 -4.41
C LYS A 338 6.66 10.23 -5.63
N PHE A 339 6.27 11.48 -5.90
CA PHE A 339 5.44 11.90 -7.03
C PHE A 339 6.14 12.96 -7.91
N SER A 340 7.48 12.88 -8.01
CA SER A 340 8.32 13.73 -8.85
C SER A 340 9.14 12.89 -9.82
N MET A 341 8.86 12.99 -11.11
CA MET A 341 9.68 12.35 -12.15
C MET A 341 11.11 12.90 -12.14
N GLU A 342 11.25 14.22 -11.97
CA GLU A 342 12.54 14.90 -11.97
C GLU A 342 13.44 14.42 -10.83
N PHE A 343 12.90 14.28 -9.62
CA PHE A 343 13.65 13.71 -8.50
C PHE A 343 14.04 12.26 -8.78
N CYS A 344 13.11 11.44 -9.29
CA CYS A 344 13.38 10.04 -9.59
C CYS A 344 14.53 9.89 -10.59
N MET A 345 14.60 10.72 -11.63
CA MET A 345 15.71 10.70 -12.58
C MET A 345 17.04 11.18 -11.94
N ALA A 346 16.96 12.30 -11.20
CA ALA A 346 18.11 12.90 -10.54
C ALA A 346 18.78 11.95 -9.55
N ILE A 347 18.00 11.29 -8.70
CA ILE A 347 18.55 10.39 -7.68
C ILE A 347 19.22 9.15 -8.29
N LEU A 348 18.65 8.61 -9.38
CA LEU A 348 19.26 7.47 -10.06
C LEU A 348 20.58 7.83 -10.74
N LEU A 349 20.71 9.04 -11.29
CA LEU A 349 21.98 9.53 -11.85
C LEU A 349 23.04 9.69 -10.77
N LEU A 350 22.68 10.19 -9.59
CA LEU A 350 23.63 10.47 -8.50
C LEU A 350 23.98 9.20 -7.72
N GLU A 351 23.00 8.40 -7.33
CA GLU A 351 23.18 7.27 -6.41
C GLU A 351 23.17 5.91 -7.12
N ARG A 352 22.76 5.84 -8.40
CA ARG A 352 22.53 4.60 -9.17
C ARG A 352 21.55 3.64 -8.46
N LYS A 353 20.75 4.19 -7.55
CA LYS A 353 19.81 3.51 -6.68
C LYS A 353 18.66 4.46 -6.32
N GLY A 354 17.47 3.90 -6.07
CA GLY A 354 16.28 4.63 -5.64
C GLY A 354 15.43 3.76 -4.73
N GLY A 355 15.93 3.50 -3.52
CA GLY A 355 15.27 2.75 -2.46
C GLY A 355 14.83 3.66 -1.31
N LEU A 356 14.43 3.05 -0.17
CA LEU A 356 13.94 3.80 0.99
C LEU A 356 14.93 4.81 1.56
N ASN A 357 16.24 4.51 1.50
CA ASN A 357 17.28 5.41 2.01
C ASN A 357 17.45 6.67 1.15
N GLU A 358 17.12 6.60 -0.13
CA GLU A 358 17.24 7.70 -1.07
C GLU A 358 16.00 8.63 -1.04
N PHE A 359 14.85 8.13 -0.57
CA PHE A 359 13.61 8.91 -0.45
C PHE A 359 13.42 9.45 0.97
N THR A 360 14.31 10.34 1.40
CA THR A 360 14.27 11.03 2.70
C THR A 360 14.35 12.55 2.53
N ASP A 361 13.78 13.30 3.47
CA ASP A 361 13.84 14.77 3.44
C ASP A 361 15.28 15.29 3.34
N GLU A 362 16.25 14.60 3.99
CA GLU A 362 17.67 14.95 3.95
C GLU A 362 18.23 14.82 2.53
N ILE A 363 17.99 13.69 1.87
CA ILE A 363 18.47 13.43 0.50
C ILE A 363 17.78 14.35 -0.51
N VAL A 364 16.47 14.54 -0.41
CA VAL A 364 15.70 15.43 -1.30
C VAL A 364 16.27 16.84 -1.28
N ASN A 365 16.69 17.35 -0.12
CA ASN A 365 17.20 18.72 0.04
C ASN A 365 18.73 18.85 -0.12
N ARG A 366 19.43 17.78 -0.51
CA ARG A 366 20.86 17.87 -0.84
C ARG A 366 21.09 18.84 -2.01
N PRO A 367 22.10 19.74 -1.95
CA PRO A 367 22.36 20.71 -3.00
C PRO A 367 22.62 20.10 -4.38
N ASP A 368 23.34 18.97 -4.46
CA ASP A 368 23.63 18.25 -5.70
C ASP A 368 22.37 17.60 -6.29
N VAL A 369 21.48 17.07 -5.45
CA VAL A 369 20.18 16.53 -5.87
C VAL A 369 19.29 17.64 -6.44
N GLN A 370 19.17 18.78 -5.74
CA GLN A 370 18.39 19.92 -6.21
C GLN A 370 18.97 20.53 -7.52
N ALA A 371 20.29 20.55 -7.66
CA ALA A 371 20.95 20.97 -8.91
C ALA A 371 20.68 19.99 -10.06
N MET A 372 20.70 18.67 -9.81
CA MET A 372 20.41 17.66 -10.82
C MET A 372 18.93 17.67 -11.24
N ILE A 373 18.00 17.88 -10.31
CA ILE A 373 16.56 18.06 -10.60
C ILE A 373 16.35 19.17 -11.64
N GLN A 374 17.11 20.27 -11.58
CA GLN A 374 16.99 21.38 -12.53
C GLN A 374 17.43 21.01 -13.96
N LYS A 375 18.21 19.95 -14.14
CA LYS A 375 18.62 19.46 -15.46
C LYS A 375 17.56 18.53 -16.08
N VAL A 376 16.51 18.14 -15.33
CA VAL A 376 15.46 17.21 -15.79
C VAL A 376 14.23 18.01 -16.21
N GLU A 377 13.81 17.79 -17.45
CA GLU A 377 12.57 18.30 -18.04
C GLU A 377 11.57 17.14 -18.19
N PHE A 378 10.38 17.26 -17.60
CA PHE A 378 9.33 16.25 -17.66
C PHE A 378 8.07 16.84 -18.27
N GLY A 379 7.48 16.12 -19.24
CA GLY A 379 6.26 16.57 -19.91
C GLY A 379 5.69 15.57 -20.90
N VAL A 380 4.72 16.05 -21.68
CA VAL A 380 4.07 15.24 -22.73
C VAL A 380 4.98 15.13 -23.96
N HIS A 381 5.07 13.91 -24.51
CA HIS A 381 5.77 13.63 -25.76
C HIS A 381 4.79 13.09 -26.80
N PRO A 382 4.76 13.61 -28.05
CA PRO A 382 3.79 13.19 -29.06
C PRO A 382 3.78 11.68 -29.34
N GLU A 383 4.94 11.04 -29.37
CA GLU A 383 5.05 9.59 -29.57
C GLU A 383 4.47 8.79 -28.38
N ALA A 384 4.67 9.26 -27.15
CA ALA A 384 4.11 8.62 -25.96
C ALA A 384 2.59 8.83 -25.87
N GLU A 385 2.11 10.01 -26.24
CA GLU A 385 0.67 10.31 -26.33
C GLU A 385 -0.01 9.43 -27.38
N ALA A 386 0.60 9.30 -28.57
CA ALA A 386 0.08 8.45 -29.64
C ALA A 386 0.11 6.94 -29.30
N ALA A 387 0.97 6.50 -28.39
CA ALA A 387 1.02 5.12 -27.92
C ALA A 387 -0.21 4.73 -27.08
N GLY A 388 -1.00 5.71 -26.58
CA GLY A 388 -2.22 5.51 -25.83
C GLY A 388 -2.03 5.41 -24.33
N TYR A 389 -3.11 5.02 -23.63
CA TYR A 389 -3.21 5.06 -22.17
C TYR A 389 -3.28 3.66 -21.54
N ASP A 390 -3.22 2.60 -22.32
CA ASP A 390 -3.10 1.21 -21.89
C ASP A 390 -1.66 0.80 -21.52
N LYS A 391 -0.72 1.75 -21.64
CA LYS A 391 0.69 1.62 -21.34
C LYS A 391 1.20 2.85 -20.59
N MET A 392 2.34 2.68 -19.94
CA MET A 392 3.09 3.78 -19.30
C MET A 392 4.26 4.22 -20.17
N THR A 393 4.03 4.43 -21.47
CA THR A 393 5.10 4.78 -22.40
C THR A 393 5.89 5.98 -21.91
N THR A 394 7.19 5.76 -21.69
CA THR A 394 8.15 6.79 -21.28
C THR A 394 9.28 6.81 -22.27
N ILE A 395 9.60 8.00 -22.80
CA ILE A 395 10.72 8.26 -23.71
C ILE A 395 11.74 9.06 -22.92
N LEU A 396 12.95 8.55 -22.86
CA LEU A 396 14.04 9.16 -22.11
C LEU A 396 15.16 9.59 -23.07
N GLU A 397 15.55 10.87 -22.99
CA GLU A 397 16.69 11.43 -23.70
C GLU A 397 17.67 12.05 -22.71
N ILE A 398 18.93 11.61 -22.75
CA ILE A 398 20.02 12.12 -21.91
C ILE A 398 21.05 12.80 -22.83
N ALA A 399 21.14 14.13 -22.74
CA ALA A 399 22.19 14.88 -23.44
C ALA A 399 23.43 14.94 -22.55
N LEU A 400 24.57 14.59 -23.11
CA LEU A 400 25.86 14.63 -22.43
C LEU A 400 26.62 15.92 -22.76
N THR A 401 27.55 16.31 -21.90
CA THR A 401 28.38 17.52 -22.03
C THR A 401 29.31 17.46 -23.24
N ASP A 402 29.61 16.26 -23.77
CA ASP A 402 30.40 16.04 -24.99
C ASP A 402 29.57 16.11 -26.29
N GLY A 403 28.28 16.41 -26.19
CA GLY A 403 27.36 16.55 -27.32
C GLY A 403 26.64 15.26 -27.72
N ARG A 404 26.95 14.11 -27.16
CA ARG A 404 26.20 12.87 -27.40
C ARG A 404 24.83 12.95 -26.80
N VAL A 405 23.83 12.36 -27.47
CA VAL A 405 22.46 12.18 -26.95
C VAL A 405 22.16 10.69 -26.92
N ILE A 406 21.79 10.20 -25.76
CA ILE A 406 21.41 8.82 -25.52
C ILE A 406 19.90 8.79 -25.35
N ARG A 407 19.22 7.96 -26.15
CA ARG A 407 17.74 7.85 -26.12
C ARG A 407 17.33 6.41 -25.98
N ASP A 408 16.28 6.18 -25.18
CA ASP A 408 15.60 4.88 -25.09
C ASP A 408 14.11 5.06 -24.72
N ARG A 409 13.36 3.96 -24.78
CA ARG A 409 11.92 3.93 -24.53
C ARG A 409 11.53 2.69 -23.73
N ALA A 410 10.61 2.84 -22.78
CA ALA A 410 9.90 1.73 -22.12
C ALA A 410 8.39 1.96 -22.13
N ASP A 411 7.64 0.89 -22.35
CA ASP A 411 6.16 0.89 -22.20
C ASP A 411 5.74 0.45 -20.79
N PHE A 412 6.58 -0.34 -20.12
CA PHE A 412 6.35 -0.87 -18.77
C PHE A 412 7.64 -0.87 -17.94
N GLY A 413 7.52 -0.50 -16.68
CA GLY A 413 8.63 -0.56 -15.75
C GLY A 413 8.87 -1.97 -15.20
N LYS A 414 10.04 -2.19 -14.61
CA LYS A 414 10.36 -3.39 -13.81
C LYS A 414 9.32 -3.57 -12.71
N GLY A 415 8.96 -4.81 -12.42
CA GLY A 415 7.95 -5.18 -11.44
C GLY A 415 6.51 -5.22 -11.97
N SER A 416 6.26 -4.69 -13.19
CA SER A 416 4.96 -4.85 -13.85
C SER A 416 4.73 -6.29 -14.33
N PRO A 417 3.49 -6.71 -14.62
CA PRO A 417 3.22 -8.03 -15.18
C PRO A 417 3.95 -8.30 -16.50
N ALA A 418 4.20 -7.26 -17.32
CA ALA A 418 4.94 -7.36 -18.58
C ALA A 418 6.47 -7.43 -18.39
N ASN A 419 7.00 -6.97 -17.24
CA ASN A 419 8.42 -7.03 -16.89
C ASN A 419 8.56 -7.41 -15.40
N PRO A 420 8.18 -8.64 -15.02
CA PRO A 420 8.02 -9.02 -13.61
C PRO A 420 9.36 -9.16 -12.88
N MET A 421 9.32 -8.92 -11.57
CA MET A 421 10.40 -9.33 -10.68
C MET A 421 10.36 -10.84 -10.45
N SER A 422 11.54 -11.47 -10.43
CA SER A 422 11.70 -12.85 -9.95
C SER A 422 11.46 -12.92 -8.43
N TYR A 423 11.34 -14.13 -7.89
CA TYR A 423 11.24 -14.30 -6.44
C TYR A 423 12.49 -13.76 -5.72
N ASP A 424 13.66 -13.97 -6.29
CA ASP A 424 14.94 -13.55 -5.69
C ASP A 424 15.09 -12.01 -5.73
N GLU A 425 14.63 -11.33 -6.79
CA GLU A 425 14.58 -9.86 -6.83
C GLU A 425 13.61 -9.28 -5.78
N VAL A 426 12.47 -9.96 -5.53
CA VAL A 426 11.56 -9.58 -4.44
C VAL A 426 12.19 -9.88 -3.07
N ALA A 427 12.93 -10.99 -2.94
CA ALA A 427 13.66 -11.30 -1.72
C ALA A 427 14.76 -10.27 -1.43
N ASP A 428 15.43 -9.73 -2.45
CA ASP A 428 16.40 -8.64 -2.27
C ASP A 428 15.71 -7.35 -1.79
N LYS A 429 14.56 -7.01 -2.35
CA LYS A 429 13.73 -5.90 -1.85
C LYS A 429 13.30 -6.11 -0.39
N PHE A 430 12.87 -7.33 -0.04
CA PHE A 430 12.55 -7.70 1.35
C PHE A 430 13.76 -7.50 2.28
N ARG A 431 14.96 -7.95 1.87
CA ARG A 431 16.20 -7.77 2.62
C ARG A 431 16.54 -6.29 2.84
N GLU A 432 16.34 -5.45 1.83
CA GLU A 432 16.53 -4.00 1.94
C GLU A 432 15.55 -3.38 2.93
N CYS A 433 14.27 -3.72 2.88
CA CYS A 433 13.25 -3.27 3.85
C CYS A 433 13.58 -3.73 5.28
N ALA A 434 14.02 -4.98 5.43
CA ALA A 434 14.45 -5.52 6.70
C ALA A 434 15.69 -4.77 7.25
N ALA A 435 16.69 -4.51 6.41
CA ALA A 435 17.88 -3.74 6.78
C ALA A 435 17.53 -2.29 7.17
N TYR A 436 16.63 -1.64 6.42
CA TYR A 436 16.13 -0.30 6.72
C TYR A 436 15.50 -0.20 8.12
N SER A 437 14.77 -1.23 8.53
CA SER A 437 14.19 -1.33 9.88
C SER A 437 15.15 -1.89 10.94
N HIS A 438 16.42 -2.08 10.61
CA HIS A 438 17.44 -2.73 11.48
C HIS A 438 16.99 -4.13 11.95
N TRP A 439 16.38 -4.92 11.05
CA TRP A 439 15.95 -6.28 11.34
C TRP A 439 17.13 -7.26 11.29
N PRO A 440 17.18 -8.28 12.18
CA PRO A 440 18.28 -9.26 12.17
C PRO A 440 18.34 -10.03 10.85
N LYS A 441 19.48 -9.99 10.15
CA LYS A 441 19.69 -10.64 8.84
C LYS A 441 19.31 -12.14 8.86
N LYS A 442 19.68 -12.87 9.93
CA LYS A 442 19.34 -14.29 10.05
C LYS A 442 17.83 -14.53 10.05
N LYS A 443 17.06 -13.72 10.80
CA LYS A 443 15.59 -13.82 10.78
C LYS A 443 15.02 -13.45 9.40
N ALA A 444 15.60 -12.46 8.73
CA ALA A 444 15.18 -12.06 7.39
C ALA A 444 15.36 -13.21 6.38
N GLU A 445 16.51 -13.88 6.37
CA GLU A 445 16.73 -15.04 5.48
C GLU A 445 15.76 -16.19 5.78
N GLN A 446 15.46 -16.45 7.06
CA GLN A 446 14.48 -17.46 7.43
C GLN A 446 13.07 -17.12 6.91
N VAL A 447 12.67 -15.85 6.95
CA VAL A 447 11.37 -15.41 6.38
C VAL A 447 11.34 -15.65 4.86
N VAL A 448 12.41 -15.32 4.14
CA VAL A 448 12.49 -15.53 2.67
C VAL A 448 12.27 -17.01 2.33
N GLU A 449 12.97 -17.92 3.02
CA GLU A 449 12.83 -19.35 2.78
C GLU A 449 11.46 -19.90 3.20
N LEU A 450 10.92 -19.43 4.33
CA LEU A 450 9.63 -19.86 4.83
C LEU A 450 8.49 -19.44 3.90
N VAL A 451 8.53 -18.21 3.37
CA VAL A 451 7.51 -17.72 2.42
C VAL A 451 7.61 -18.46 1.08
N ARG A 452 8.81 -18.85 0.64
CA ARG A 452 9.00 -19.67 -0.57
C ARG A 452 8.22 -21.00 -0.49
N ASN A 453 8.15 -21.58 0.71
CA ASN A 453 7.54 -22.88 0.99
C ASN A 453 6.31 -22.74 1.93
N LEU A 454 5.58 -21.62 1.84
CA LEU A 454 4.56 -21.23 2.80
C LEU A 454 3.42 -22.26 2.92
N GLU A 455 3.10 -22.97 1.84
CA GLU A 455 2.10 -24.05 1.82
C GLU A 455 2.46 -25.27 2.69
N ALA A 456 3.75 -25.45 2.99
CA ALA A 456 4.21 -26.52 3.87
C ALA A 456 4.16 -26.16 5.37
N LEU A 457 3.93 -24.88 5.67
CA LEU A 457 3.92 -24.39 7.05
C LEU A 457 2.69 -24.92 7.80
N GLY A 458 2.92 -25.57 8.94
CA GLY A 458 1.86 -26.12 9.78
C GLY A 458 1.14 -25.08 10.64
N ASP A 459 1.82 -23.98 10.98
CA ASP A 459 1.31 -22.90 11.83
C ASP A 459 1.97 -21.57 11.47
N VAL A 460 1.18 -20.56 11.04
CA VAL A 460 1.71 -19.25 10.64
C VAL A 460 2.33 -18.45 11.78
N ARG A 461 2.14 -18.87 13.05
CA ARG A 461 2.82 -18.27 14.21
C ARG A 461 4.34 -18.39 14.13
N GLU A 462 4.85 -19.38 13.42
CA GLU A 462 6.28 -19.50 13.13
C GLU A 462 6.76 -18.32 12.28
N LEU A 463 6.03 -17.97 11.23
CA LEU A 463 6.32 -16.80 10.38
C LEU A 463 6.25 -15.49 11.16
N THR A 464 5.16 -15.25 11.89
CA THR A 464 4.99 -14.00 12.65
C THR A 464 5.97 -13.89 13.81
N GLY A 465 6.43 -15.00 14.38
CA GLY A 465 7.49 -15.06 15.36
C GLY A 465 8.85 -14.56 14.83
N LEU A 466 9.17 -14.88 13.56
CA LEU A 466 10.37 -14.35 12.89
C LEU A 466 10.28 -12.85 12.62
N LEU A 467 9.07 -12.31 12.49
CA LEU A 467 8.78 -10.89 12.22
C LEU A 467 8.46 -10.08 13.48
N SER A 468 8.61 -10.69 14.66
CA SER A 468 8.40 -10.06 15.97
C SER A 468 9.71 -9.90 16.72
N ARG A 469 9.83 -8.79 17.50
CA ARG A 469 10.94 -8.59 18.45
C ARG A 469 10.60 -9.29 19.76
N ASP A 470 11.59 -9.85 20.44
CA ASP A 470 11.41 -10.40 21.78
C ASP A 470 10.95 -9.30 22.75
N ALA A 471 10.04 -9.62 23.66
CA ALA A 471 9.42 -8.67 24.60
C ALA A 471 10.39 -7.92 25.53
N GLY A 472 11.69 -8.23 25.49
CA GLY A 472 12.78 -7.61 26.28
C GLY A 472 13.70 -6.64 25.51
N GLY A 473 13.52 -6.46 24.18
CA GLY A 473 14.46 -5.73 23.33
C GLY A 473 14.28 -4.20 23.27
N THR A 474 14.08 -3.50 24.41
CA THR A 474 13.91 -2.04 24.45
C THR A 474 15.21 -1.26 24.68
N ALA A 475 16.37 -1.70 24.20
CA ALA A 475 17.65 -1.06 24.53
C ALA A 475 18.13 0.02 23.53
N HIS A 476 17.61 0.10 22.29
CA HIS A 476 18.14 1.06 21.30
C HIS A 476 17.26 2.28 21.01
N GLY A 477 15.99 2.29 21.41
CA GLY A 477 15.10 3.46 21.26
C GLY A 477 15.30 4.57 22.30
N ARG A 478 15.98 4.27 23.42
CA ARG A 478 16.22 5.27 24.50
C ARG A 478 17.39 6.21 24.24
N ALA A 479 18.35 5.83 23.41
CA ALA A 479 19.54 6.65 23.16
C ALA A 479 19.26 7.82 22.20
N ALA A 480 18.37 7.66 21.21
CA ALA A 480 18.00 8.73 20.28
C ALA A 480 17.09 9.79 20.94
N ALA A 481 16.12 9.37 21.77
CA ALA A 481 15.24 10.29 22.50
C ALA A 481 15.97 11.11 23.57
N ALA A 482 17.00 10.56 24.20
CA ALA A 482 17.80 11.26 25.21
C ALA A 482 18.76 12.31 24.62
N ARG A 483 19.10 12.24 23.31
CA ARG A 483 19.94 13.24 22.66
C ARG A 483 19.15 14.48 22.22
N ALA A 484 17.88 14.31 21.82
CA ALA A 484 17.02 15.41 21.40
C ALA A 484 16.58 16.36 22.53
N THR A 485 16.58 15.88 23.79
CA THR A 485 16.16 16.67 24.96
C THR A 485 17.29 17.47 25.62
N ARG A 486 18.56 17.29 25.19
CA ARG A 486 19.72 17.94 25.83
C ARG A 486 20.17 19.26 25.18
N THR A 487 19.56 19.73 24.11
CA THR A 487 19.96 20.96 23.40
C THR A 487 19.04 22.17 23.63
N ALA A 488 18.01 22.08 24.46
CA ALA A 488 17.18 23.23 24.83
C ALA A 488 17.57 23.73 26.24
N LYS A 489 18.53 24.64 26.32
CA LYS A 489 18.75 25.47 27.55
C LYS A 489 17.65 26.54 27.63
N PRO A 490 16.98 26.73 28.78
CA PRO A 490 16.01 27.81 28.91
C PRO A 490 16.76 29.16 29.10
N GLY A 491 16.49 30.09 28.22
CA GLY A 491 16.95 31.48 28.35
C GLY A 491 16.32 32.16 29.57
N ARG A 492 17.19 32.75 30.37
CA ARG A 492 16.90 33.49 31.61
C ARG A 492 16.14 34.79 31.29
N ALA A 493 14.81 34.82 31.52
CA ALA A 493 14.04 36.03 31.44
C ALA A 493 14.33 36.97 32.59
N ARG A 494 14.79 38.17 32.32
CA ARG A 494 14.98 39.30 33.26
C ARG A 494 13.61 39.76 33.75
N ARG A 495 13.42 39.73 35.07
CA ARG A 495 12.36 40.49 35.78
C ARG A 495 12.63 41.96 35.73
N THR A 496 11.75 42.73 35.11
CA THR A 496 11.61 44.19 35.38
C THR A 496 10.31 44.43 36.14
N ALA A 497 10.48 45.03 37.31
CA ALA A 497 9.39 45.46 38.16
C ALA A 497 8.76 46.77 37.62
N ALA A 498 7.44 46.87 37.58
CA ALA A 498 6.76 48.14 37.46
C ALA A 498 5.48 48.19 38.31
N ARG A 499 5.46 49.14 39.06
CA ARG A 499 4.65 49.87 40.01
C ARG A 499 3.14 49.82 39.81
N LYS A 500 2.46 49.75 40.95
CA LYS A 500 1.03 49.99 41.23
C LYS A 500 0.65 51.47 41.02
N THR A 501 -0.53 51.70 40.44
CA THR A 501 -1.53 52.75 40.80
C THR A 501 -2.75 52.39 39.92
N GLY A 502 -3.99 52.33 40.31
CA GLY A 502 -4.81 52.93 41.33
C GLY A 502 -6.21 53.06 40.68
N THR A 503 -7.21 52.44 41.30
CA THR A 503 -8.64 52.78 41.38
C THR A 503 -9.35 53.52 40.24
N THR A 504 -10.48 53.02 39.72
CA THR A 504 -11.84 53.51 40.11
C THR A 504 -12.98 52.73 39.45
N LYS A 505 -14.08 52.70 40.21
CA LYS A 505 -15.42 52.11 39.97
C LYS A 505 -16.18 52.75 38.78
N ALA A 506 -17.03 52.04 38.07
CA ALA A 506 -18.50 52.19 38.20
C ALA A 506 -19.29 51.66 37.00
N LYS A 507 -20.29 50.88 37.33
CA LYS A 507 -21.73 50.86 36.97
C LYS A 507 -22.20 50.50 35.54
N LYS A 508 -22.94 49.38 35.52
CA LYS A 508 -24.35 49.14 35.07
C LYS A 508 -24.83 49.76 33.74
N ARG A 509 -25.34 48.92 32.84
CA ARG A 509 -26.78 48.61 32.44
C ARG A 509 -26.80 47.99 31.03
N SER A 510 -27.41 46.86 30.94
CA SER A 510 -28.69 46.47 30.28
C SER A 510 -28.98 47.04 28.87
N ARG A 511 -28.91 46.17 27.87
CA ARG A 511 -30.07 45.67 27.13
C ARG A 511 -29.69 44.43 26.35
#